data_342892a3518c86cfa1ab8defe514274b
#
_entry.id   342892a3518c86cfa1ab8defe514274b
#
_cell.length_a   1.000
_cell.length_b   1.000
_cell.length_c   1.000
_cell.angle_alpha   90.00
_cell.angle_beta   90.00
_cell.angle_gamma   90.00
#
_symmetry.space_group_name_H-M   'P 1'
#
loop_
_entity.id
_entity.type
_entity.pdbx_description
1 polymer ?
#
loop_
_entity_poly.entity_id
_entity_poly.type
_entity_poly.pdbx_seq_one_letter_code
_entity_poly.pdbx_strand_id
1 'polypeptide(L)'
;MRDNSTMHFLERLELDQMENDWTAPDEFPDLTNCKYIAIDLETRDPNLKKLGPGWTRNDGYVVGIAIAGGDFVGYYPIRHEAGGNLSEGRVMSWLKDQLNTPNIPKIMHNSMYDMGWLYASGVDVKGKIIDTMVAAPLVDENRFSYA
;
A
#
# COMPACT_ATOMS: atom_id res chain seq x y z
N MET A 1 43.65 1.92 3.40
CA MET A 1 42.31 2.29 3.84
C MET A 1 41.38 2.11 2.66
N ARG A 2 40.52 1.12 2.68
CA ARG A 2 39.47 0.97 1.63
C ARG A 2 38.40 1.98 1.96
N ASP A 3 38.07 2.83 0.98
CA ASP A 3 37.11 3.89 1.10
C ASP A 3 35.68 3.31 1.36
N ASN A 4 35.03 3.79 2.41
CA ASN A 4 33.68 3.38 2.77
C ASN A 4 32.63 3.57 1.63
N SER A 5 32.89 4.50 0.71
CA SER A 5 32.04 4.74 -0.45
C SER A 5 32.06 3.57 -1.43
N THR A 6 33.18 2.90 -1.60
CA THR A 6 33.35 1.74 -2.48
C THR A 6 32.65 0.50 -1.90
N MET A 7 32.65 0.34 -0.57
CA MET A 7 31.93 -0.75 0.11
C MET A 7 30.41 -0.61 -0.07
N HIS A 8 29.86 0.58 0.15
CA HIS A 8 28.43 0.84 -0.08
C HIS A 8 27.98 0.62 -1.53
N PHE A 9 28.87 0.90 -2.49
CA PHE A 9 28.58 0.68 -3.90
C PHE A 9 28.55 -0.83 -4.26
N LEU A 10 29.48 -1.61 -3.71
CA LEU A 10 29.54 -3.07 -3.92
C LEU A 10 28.37 -3.79 -3.23
N GLU A 11 27.99 -3.38 -2.01
CA GLU A 11 26.81 -3.91 -1.31
C GLU A 11 25.52 -3.62 -2.09
N ARG A 12 25.39 -2.44 -2.72
CA ARG A 12 24.27 -2.13 -3.61
C ARG A 12 24.23 -2.99 -4.87
N LEU A 13 25.41 -3.24 -5.48
CA LEU A 13 25.48 -4.11 -6.65
C LEU A 13 25.14 -5.57 -6.31
N GLU A 14 25.49 -6.05 -5.11
CA GLU A 14 25.12 -7.39 -4.65
C GLU A 14 23.60 -7.49 -4.38
N LEU A 15 22.99 -6.44 -3.86
CA LEU A 15 21.53 -6.36 -3.68
C LEU A 15 20.77 -6.31 -5.01
N ASP A 16 21.31 -5.58 -6.01
CA ASP A 16 20.73 -5.49 -7.37
C ASP A 16 20.88 -6.82 -8.15
N GLN A 17 21.82 -7.69 -7.73
CA GLN A 17 22.05 -9.02 -8.34
C GLN A 17 21.30 -10.14 -7.64
N MET A 18 20.61 -9.89 -6.49
CA MET A 18 19.71 -10.86 -5.92
C MET A 18 18.52 -11.02 -6.89
N GLU A 19 18.46 -12.17 -7.55
CA GLU A 19 17.28 -12.57 -8.32
C GLU A 19 16.08 -12.47 -7.39
N ASN A 20 15.19 -11.52 -7.69
CA ASN A 20 13.98 -11.36 -6.93
C ASN A 20 12.98 -12.39 -7.44
N ASP A 21 12.93 -13.54 -6.79
CA ASP A 21 11.99 -14.64 -7.09
C ASP A 21 10.53 -14.28 -6.76
N TRP A 22 10.29 -13.04 -6.32
CA TRP A 22 8.94 -12.61 -5.99
C TRP A 22 8.08 -12.49 -7.25
N THR A 23 6.91 -13.10 -7.21
CA THR A 23 5.88 -13.02 -8.25
C THR A 23 4.60 -12.45 -7.66
N ALA A 24 3.86 -11.67 -8.47
CA ALA A 24 2.55 -11.19 -8.07
C ALA A 24 1.59 -12.36 -7.79
N PRO A 25 0.69 -12.25 -6.80
CA PRO A 25 -0.28 -13.31 -6.53
C PRO A 25 -1.18 -13.59 -7.73
N ASP A 26 -1.38 -14.87 -8.04
CA ASP A 26 -2.35 -15.31 -9.05
C ASP A 26 -3.77 -15.42 -8.47
N GLU A 27 -3.88 -15.52 -7.15
CA GLU A 27 -5.12 -15.68 -6.41
C GLU A 27 -5.70 -14.36 -5.92
N PHE A 28 -7.03 -14.35 -5.81
CA PHE A 28 -7.83 -13.25 -5.28
C PHE A 28 -8.71 -13.81 -4.15
N PRO A 29 -8.16 -13.99 -2.95
CA PRO A 29 -8.86 -14.67 -1.86
C PRO A 29 -10.05 -13.86 -1.36
N ASP A 30 -11.03 -14.56 -0.82
CA ASP A 30 -12.14 -13.94 -0.10
C ASP A 30 -11.70 -13.58 1.33
N LEU A 31 -11.57 -12.28 1.60
CA LEU A 31 -11.22 -11.73 2.91
C LEU A 31 -12.44 -11.29 3.72
N THR A 32 -13.66 -11.53 3.22
CA THR A 32 -14.91 -11.03 3.83
C THR A 32 -15.26 -11.72 5.15
N ASN A 33 -14.52 -12.77 5.53
CA ASN A 33 -14.66 -13.47 6.81
C ASN A 33 -13.46 -13.25 7.75
N CYS A 34 -12.53 -12.38 7.40
CA CYS A 34 -11.38 -12.08 8.24
C CYS A 34 -11.77 -11.23 9.45
N LYS A 35 -10.99 -11.33 10.52
CA LYS A 35 -11.19 -10.50 11.72
C LYS A 35 -10.93 -9.02 11.43
N TYR A 36 -10.00 -8.74 10.53
CA TYR A 36 -9.65 -7.41 10.01
C TYR A 36 -8.96 -7.55 8.65
N ILE A 37 -8.92 -6.48 7.90
CA ILE A 37 -8.15 -6.36 6.67
C ILE A 37 -7.17 -5.19 6.85
N ALA A 38 -5.87 -5.44 6.69
CA ALA A 38 -4.86 -4.39 6.62
C ALA A 38 -4.59 -4.07 5.14
N ILE A 39 -4.45 -2.78 4.83
CA ILE A 39 -4.19 -2.31 3.46
C ILE A 39 -3.27 -1.11 3.48
N ASP A 40 -2.40 -1.04 2.47
CA ASP A 40 -1.49 0.05 2.18
C ASP A 40 -1.36 0.22 0.66
N LEU A 41 -1.26 1.44 0.18
CA LEU A 41 -1.20 1.75 -1.25
C LEU A 41 0.17 2.30 -1.64
N GLU A 42 0.73 1.76 -2.71
CA GLU A 42 1.80 2.42 -3.43
C GLU A 42 1.20 3.34 -4.49
N THR A 43 1.64 4.59 -4.50
CA THR A 43 1.06 5.62 -5.36
C THR A 43 2.12 6.41 -6.10
N ARG A 44 1.80 6.87 -7.30
CA ARG A 44 2.51 7.94 -7.96
C ARG A 44 1.78 9.25 -7.67
N ASP A 45 2.39 10.11 -6.84
CA ASP A 45 1.86 11.42 -6.46
C ASP A 45 2.96 12.49 -6.60
N PRO A 46 3.17 13.00 -7.83
CA PRO A 46 4.37 13.78 -8.17
C PRO A 46 4.45 15.13 -7.46
N ASN A 47 3.32 15.69 -7.07
CA ASN A 47 3.23 17.00 -6.45
C ASN A 47 2.84 16.96 -4.95
N LEU A 48 2.85 15.78 -4.32
CA LEU A 48 2.43 15.58 -2.93
C LEU A 48 3.06 16.61 -1.98
N LYS A 49 4.39 16.80 -2.05
CA LYS A 49 5.12 17.71 -1.15
C LYS A 49 4.77 19.19 -1.35
N LYS A 50 4.32 19.58 -2.54
CA LYS A 50 4.04 21.00 -2.88
C LYS A 50 2.57 21.36 -2.76
N LEU A 51 1.70 20.45 -3.15
CA LEU A 51 0.27 20.72 -3.33
C LEU A 51 -0.63 19.82 -2.48
N GLY A 52 -0.04 18.94 -1.64
CA GLY A 52 -0.78 17.92 -0.90
C GLY A 52 -1.23 16.75 -1.78
N PRO A 53 -2.08 15.85 -1.28
CA PRO A 53 -2.49 14.64 -1.97
C PRO A 53 -3.11 14.89 -3.34
N GLY A 54 -2.62 14.17 -4.35
CA GLY A 54 -3.00 14.36 -5.77
C GLY A 54 -4.39 13.83 -6.11
N TRP A 55 -4.96 12.94 -5.32
CA TRP A 55 -6.27 12.35 -5.58
C TRP A 55 -7.40 13.37 -5.72
N THR A 56 -7.30 14.53 -5.05
CA THR A 56 -8.29 15.63 -5.18
C THR A 56 -8.25 16.35 -6.52
N ARG A 57 -7.13 16.24 -7.23
CA ARG A 57 -6.84 16.97 -8.48
C ARG A 57 -6.68 16.06 -9.69
N ASN A 58 -6.84 14.73 -9.54
CA ASN A 58 -6.46 13.72 -10.53
C ASN A 58 -4.98 13.83 -10.94
N ASP A 59 -4.11 14.15 -9.98
CA ASP A 59 -2.67 14.34 -10.19
C ASP A 59 -1.89 13.16 -9.59
N GLY A 60 -1.89 12.07 -10.33
CA GLY A 60 -1.29 10.82 -9.92
C GLY A 60 -2.22 9.61 -10.03
N TYR A 61 -1.81 8.48 -9.47
CA TYR A 61 -2.57 7.22 -9.50
C TYR A 61 -2.00 6.18 -8.52
N VAL A 62 -2.79 5.16 -8.24
CA VAL A 62 -2.35 3.98 -7.49
C VAL A 62 -1.46 3.11 -8.37
N VAL A 63 -0.29 2.73 -7.85
CA VAL A 63 0.72 1.90 -8.52
C VAL A 63 0.60 0.43 -8.12
N GLY A 64 0.28 0.17 -6.85
CA GLY A 64 0.10 -1.16 -6.31
C GLY A 64 -0.62 -1.15 -4.97
N ILE A 65 -1.07 -2.32 -4.56
CA ILE A 65 -1.85 -2.52 -3.34
C ILE A 65 -1.21 -3.63 -2.51
N ALA A 66 -0.77 -3.32 -1.29
CA ALA A 66 -0.44 -4.29 -0.28
C ALA A 66 -1.68 -4.57 0.57
N ILE A 67 -2.02 -5.84 0.79
CA ILE A 67 -3.19 -6.22 1.56
C ILE A 67 -2.93 -7.49 2.36
N ALA A 68 -3.47 -7.55 3.56
CA ALA A 68 -3.39 -8.71 4.44
C ALA A 68 -4.72 -8.94 5.15
N GLY A 69 -5.08 -10.23 5.31
CA GLY A 69 -6.26 -10.64 6.06
C GLY A 69 -6.21 -12.14 6.35
N GLY A 70 -6.48 -12.55 7.59
CA GLY A 70 -6.29 -13.94 8.01
C GLY A 70 -4.83 -14.37 7.84
N ASP A 71 -4.62 -15.48 7.14
CA ASP A 71 -3.28 -16.01 6.83
C ASP A 71 -2.73 -15.51 5.47
N PHE A 72 -3.49 -14.67 4.78
CA PHE A 72 -3.10 -14.14 3.47
C PHE A 72 -2.36 -12.81 3.61
N VAL A 73 -1.26 -12.69 2.87
CA VAL A 73 -0.52 -11.44 2.64
C VAL A 73 -0.14 -11.38 1.17
N GLY A 74 -0.48 -10.29 0.49
CA GLY A 74 -0.17 -10.13 -0.92
C GLY A 74 0.08 -8.69 -1.33
N TYR A 75 0.83 -8.53 -2.42
CA TYR A 75 1.03 -7.27 -3.10
C TYR A 75 0.59 -7.39 -4.56
N TYR A 76 -0.29 -6.53 -4.99
CA TYR A 76 -0.88 -6.52 -6.33
C TYR A 76 -0.37 -5.31 -7.12
N PRO A 77 0.69 -5.46 -7.94
CA PRO A 77 1.17 -4.40 -8.83
C PRO A 77 0.16 -4.17 -9.96
N ILE A 78 -0.19 -2.91 -10.24
CA ILE A 78 -1.15 -2.58 -11.28
C ILE A 78 -0.64 -1.55 -12.30
N ARG A 79 0.32 -0.69 -11.91
CA ARG A 79 0.85 0.37 -12.78
C ARG A 79 2.33 0.66 -12.55
N HIS A 80 3.13 -0.37 -12.22
CA HIS A 80 4.58 -0.21 -12.12
C HIS A 80 5.21 0.00 -13.49
N GLU A 81 6.15 0.95 -13.59
CA GLU A 81 6.90 1.24 -14.82
C GLU A 81 7.81 0.08 -15.24
N ALA A 82 8.30 -0.71 -14.28
CA ALA A 82 9.15 -1.88 -14.52
C ALA A 82 8.40 -3.09 -15.13
N GLY A 83 7.08 -3.04 -15.22
CA GLY A 83 6.27 -4.18 -15.70
C GLY A 83 5.82 -5.12 -14.58
N GLY A 84 5.44 -6.36 -14.94
CA GLY A 84 4.93 -7.35 -13.98
C GLY A 84 3.54 -7.01 -13.41
N ASN A 85 2.81 -6.09 -14.03
CA ASN A 85 1.52 -5.63 -13.57
C ASN A 85 0.41 -6.65 -13.84
N LEU A 86 -0.49 -6.74 -12.89
CA LEU A 86 -1.75 -7.47 -13.03
C LEU A 86 -2.80 -6.60 -13.74
N SER A 87 -3.90 -7.21 -14.14
CA SER A 87 -5.05 -6.47 -14.69
C SER A 87 -5.63 -5.53 -13.62
N GLU A 88 -5.45 -4.23 -13.79
CA GLU A 88 -5.98 -3.20 -12.89
C GLU A 88 -7.46 -3.37 -12.63
N GLY A 89 -8.27 -3.55 -13.70
CA GLY A 89 -9.72 -3.73 -13.57
C GLY A 89 -10.09 -4.94 -12.72
N ARG A 90 -9.34 -6.06 -12.84
CA ARG A 90 -9.57 -7.25 -12.03
C ARG A 90 -9.21 -7.02 -10.56
N VAL A 91 -8.03 -6.44 -10.31
CA VAL A 91 -7.57 -6.13 -8.95
C VAL A 91 -8.51 -5.16 -8.25
N MET A 92 -8.88 -4.06 -8.91
CA MET A 92 -9.76 -3.05 -8.33
C MET A 92 -11.18 -3.55 -8.10
N SER A 93 -11.71 -4.41 -8.97
CA SER A 93 -13.01 -5.05 -8.77
C SER A 93 -13.00 -5.95 -7.53
N TRP A 94 -12.00 -6.83 -7.40
CA TRP A 94 -11.83 -7.67 -6.23
C TRP A 94 -11.67 -6.84 -4.95
N LEU A 95 -10.79 -5.83 -4.98
CA LEU A 95 -10.54 -4.96 -3.85
C LEU A 95 -11.82 -4.26 -3.36
N LYS A 96 -12.64 -3.79 -4.29
CA LYS A 96 -13.94 -3.18 -3.98
C LYS A 96 -14.84 -4.12 -3.20
N ASP A 97 -14.90 -5.39 -3.60
CA ASP A 97 -15.73 -6.39 -2.91
C ASP A 97 -15.20 -6.65 -1.48
N GLN A 98 -13.86 -6.71 -1.30
CA GLN A 98 -13.26 -6.94 0.01
C GLN A 98 -13.41 -5.74 0.96
N LEU A 99 -13.29 -4.52 0.45
CA LEU A 99 -13.35 -3.31 1.28
C LEU A 99 -14.78 -2.81 1.56
N ASN A 100 -15.76 -3.20 0.76
CA ASN A 100 -17.17 -2.85 0.96
C ASN A 100 -17.87 -3.73 2.02
N THR A 101 -17.15 -4.17 3.04
CA THR A 101 -17.64 -5.02 4.14
C THR A 101 -17.75 -4.22 5.43
N PRO A 102 -18.97 -3.80 5.86
CA PRO A 102 -19.14 -2.88 6.99
C PRO A 102 -18.76 -3.49 8.35
N ASN A 103 -18.83 -4.80 8.48
CA ASN A 103 -18.57 -5.50 9.75
C ASN A 103 -17.07 -5.82 9.98
N ILE A 104 -16.23 -5.62 8.98
CA ILE A 104 -14.79 -5.92 9.07
C ILE A 104 -14.01 -4.62 9.23
N PRO A 105 -13.26 -4.45 10.32
CA PRO A 105 -12.35 -3.32 10.49
C PRO A 105 -11.26 -3.30 9.43
N LYS A 106 -10.91 -2.11 8.92
CA LYS A 106 -9.76 -1.89 8.03
C LYS A 106 -8.65 -1.20 8.81
N ILE A 107 -7.45 -1.72 8.69
CA ILE A 107 -6.24 -1.19 9.33
C ILE A 107 -5.41 -0.53 8.25
N MET A 108 -5.01 0.72 8.50
CA MET A 108 -4.19 1.53 7.60
C MET A 108 -3.18 2.35 8.42
N HIS A 109 -2.18 2.88 7.76
CA HIS A 109 -1.28 3.89 8.33
C HIS A 109 -1.41 5.19 7.55
N ASN A 110 -1.88 6.28 8.18
CA ASN A 110 -2.30 7.51 7.51
C ASN A 110 -3.50 7.28 6.57
N SER A 111 -4.55 6.72 7.13
CA SER A 111 -5.74 6.24 6.40
C SER A 111 -6.39 7.29 5.47
N MET A 112 -6.27 8.58 5.77
CA MET A 112 -6.81 9.64 4.91
C MET A 112 -6.18 9.66 3.53
N TYR A 113 -4.89 9.33 3.44
CA TYR A 113 -4.19 9.30 2.17
C TYR A 113 -4.68 8.14 1.29
N ASP A 114 -4.66 6.92 1.84
CA ASP A 114 -5.08 5.73 1.11
C ASP A 114 -6.57 5.74 0.76
N MET A 115 -7.42 6.13 1.71
CA MET A 115 -8.85 6.24 1.47
C MET A 115 -9.18 7.25 0.37
N GLY A 116 -8.43 8.36 0.29
CA GLY A 116 -8.59 9.33 -0.77
C GLY A 116 -8.29 8.76 -2.16
N TRP A 117 -7.20 8.02 -2.31
CA TRP A 117 -6.84 7.33 -3.55
C TRP A 117 -7.80 6.19 -3.90
N LEU A 118 -8.24 5.41 -2.91
CA LEU A 118 -9.26 4.37 -3.10
C LEU A 118 -10.57 4.98 -3.60
N TYR A 119 -11.04 6.05 -2.96
CA TYR A 119 -12.24 6.76 -3.38
C TYR A 119 -12.13 7.32 -4.79
N ALA A 120 -11.02 7.98 -5.13
CA ALA A 120 -10.75 8.50 -6.48
C ALA A 120 -10.70 7.38 -7.53
N SER A 121 -10.35 6.16 -7.12
CA SER A 121 -10.33 4.95 -7.95
C SER A 121 -11.67 4.20 -7.97
N GLY A 122 -12.72 4.75 -7.36
CA GLY A 122 -14.08 4.16 -7.32
C GLY A 122 -14.25 3.03 -6.31
N VAL A 123 -13.35 2.94 -5.32
CA VAL A 123 -13.42 1.96 -4.22
C VAL A 123 -13.92 2.65 -2.95
N ASP A 124 -15.10 2.26 -2.47
CA ASP A 124 -15.69 2.76 -1.24
C ASP A 124 -15.34 1.81 -0.08
N VAL A 125 -14.67 2.35 0.95
CA VAL A 125 -14.25 1.59 2.12
C VAL A 125 -15.32 1.65 3.19
N LYS A 126 -15.86 0.51 3.58
CA LYS A 126 -16.86 0.39 4.64
C LYS A 126 -16.29 -0.21 5.92
N GLY A 127 -16.94 0.09 7.03
CA GLY A 127 -16.60 -0.44 8.34
C GLY A 127 -15.71 0.49 9.16
N LYS A 128 -15.27 0.01 10.31
CA LYS A 128 -14.40 0.75 11.22
C LYS A 128 -13.01 0.90 10.62
N ILE A 129 -12.47 2.10 10.60
CA ILE A 129 -11.09 2.38 10.24
C ILE A 129 -10.24 2.42 11.52
N ILE A 130 -9.14 1.69 11.50
CA ILE A 130 -8.11 1.70 12.54
C ILE A 130 -6.86 2.28 11.90
N ASP A 131 -6.54 3.54 12.26
CA ASP A 131 -5.37 4.24 11.74
C ASP A 131 -4.23 4.12 12.74
N THR A 132 -3.17 3.40 12.36
CA THR A 132 -2.02 3.17 13.24
C THR A 132 -1.17 4.43 13.42
N MET A 133 -1.22 5.40 12.51
CA MET A 133 -0.57 6.69 12.68
C MET A 133 -1.24 7.51 13.80
N VAL A 134 -2.55 7.40 13.94
CA VAL A 134 -3.31 8.05 15.02
C VAL A 134 -3.19 7.26 16.33
N ALA A 135 -3.18 5.92 16.25
CA ALA A 135 -3.12 5.06 17.42
C ALA A 135 -1.75 5.09 18.13
N ALA A 136 -0.65 5.22 17.40
CA ALA A 136 0.70 5.18 17.95
C ALA A 136 0.96 6.25 19.02
N PRO A 137 0.67 7.55 18.83
CA PRO A 137 0.86 8.57 19.86
C PRO A 137 -0.11 8.44 21.06
N LEU A 138 -1.22 7.73 20.90
CA LEU A 138 -2.12 7.45 22.03
C LEU A 138 -1.56 6.37 22.98
N VAL A 139 -0.65 5.53 22.47
CA VAL A 139 0.05 4.51 23.27
C VAL A 139 1.34 5.06 23.86
N ASP A 140 2.06 5.87 23.09
CA ASP A 140 3.33 6.49 23.49
C ASP A 140 3.43 7.89 22.86
N GLU A 141 3.28 8.93 23.68
CA GLU A 141 3.27 10.32 23.26
C GLU A 141 4.58 10.80 22.60
N ASN A 142 5.67 10.05 22.71
CA ASN A 142 6.94 10.35 22.05
C ASN A 142 7.03 9.80 20.61
N ARG A 143 6.01 9.08 20.15
CA ARG A 143 5.96 8.51 18.80
C ARG A 143 5.26 9.43 17.80
N PHE A 144 5.75 10.65 17.66
CA PHE A 144 5.25 11.62 16.67
C PHE A 144 6.04 11.62 15.35
N SER A 145 6.99 10.72 15.17
CA SER A 145 7.85 10.71 13.98
C SER A 145 7.12 10.14 12.78
N TYR A 146 6.86 10.98 11.80
CA TYR A 146 6.41 10.61 10.45
C TYR A 146 7.58 10.21 9.52
N ALA A 147 8.70 9.83 10.09
CA ALA A 147 9.85 9.43 9.30
C ALA A 147 9.77 7.98 8.86
#